data_701ab5af7237cc1b8b5daeb759f0768e
#
_entry.id   701ab5af7237cc1b8b5daeb759f0768e
#
_cell.length_a   1.000
_cell.length_b   1.000
_cell.length_c   1.000
_cell.angle_alpha   90.00
_cell.angle_beta   90.00
_cell.angle_gamma   90.00
#
_symmetry.space_group_name_H-M   'P 1'
#
loop_
_entity.id
_entity.type
_entity.pdbx_description
1 polymer ?
#
loop_
_entity_poly.entity_id
_entity_poly.type
_entity_poly.pdbx_seq_one_letter_code
_entity_poly.pdbx_strand_id
1 'polypeptide(L)' 'MDYKRQILELLQSITDEKILRRIYLMILTIIGAGR' A
#
# COMPACT_ATOMS: atom_id res chain seq x y z
N MET A 1 -8.62 -10.99 12.81
CA MET A 1 -8.67 -9.61 12.31
C MET A 1 -8.25 -9.57 10.86
N ASP A 2 -9.00 -8.85 10.04
CA ASP A 2 -8.73 -8.80 8.60
C ASP A 2 -7.87 -7.57 8.27
N TYR A 3 -6.57 -7.74 8.35
CA TYR A 3 -5.65 -6.65 8.05
C TYR A 3 -5.74 -6.19 6.61
N LYS A 4 -5.96 -7.13 5.70
CA LYS A 4 -6.04 -6.79 4.28
C LYS A 4 -7.17 -5.79 4.03
N ARG A 5 -8.33 -6.05 4.63
CA ARG A 5 -9.47 -5.16 4.48
C ARG A 5 -9.18 -3.79 5.11
N GLN A 6 -8.56 -3.78 6.27
CA GLN A 6 -8.23 -2.54 6.94
C GLN A 6 -7.23 -1.72 6.13
N ILE A 7 -6.26 -2.40 5.53
CA ILE A 7 -5.29 -1.71 4.67
C ILE A 7 -5.99 -1.06 3.49
N LEU A 8 -6.92 -1.78 2.87
CA LEU A 8 -7.67 -1.22 1.74
C LEU A 8 -8.45 0.01 2.15
N GLU A 9 -9.08 -0.02 3.32
CA GLU A 9 -9.84 1.12 3.81
C GLU A 9 -8.93 2.33 4.05
N LEU A 10 -7.76 2.09 4.61
CA LEU A 10 -6.80 3.15 4.84
C LEU A 10 -6.32 3.75 3.52
N LEU A 11 -6.05 2.90 2.54
CA LEU A 11 -5.62 3.38 1.23
C LEU A 11 -6.68 4.24 0.56
N GLN A 12 -7.95 3.88 0.74
CA GLN A 12 -9.03 4.66 0.13
C GLN A 12 -9.13 6.06 0.71
N SER A 13 -8.65 6.27 1.93
CA SER A 13 -8.67 7.59 2.55
C SER A 13 -7.49 8.46 2.11
N ILE A 14 -6.51 7.88 1.42
CA ILE A 14 -5.35 8.61 0.95
C ILE A 14 -5.59 9.09 -0.46
N THR A 15 -5.53 10.41 -0.67
CA THR A 15 -5.73 11.00 -1.99
C THR A 15 -4.43 11.52 -2.60
N ASP A 16 -3.36 11.59 -1.82
CA ASP A 16 -2.08 12.11 -2.29
C ASP A 16 -1.34 11.02 -3.06
N GLU A 17 -1.14 11.24 -4.34
CA GLU A 17 -0.49 10.25 -5.20
C GLU A 17 0.96 10.00 -4.83
N LYS A 18 1.63 10.99 -4.26
CA LYS A 18 3.02 10.80 -3.82
C LYS A 18 3.09 9.78 -2.69
N ILE A 19 2.15 9.85 -1.78
CA ILE A 19 2.08 8.90 -0.67
C ILE A 19 1.70 7.53 -1.20
N LEU A 20 0.72 7.47 -2.10
CA LEU A 20 0.29 6.21 -2.69
C LEU A 20 1.43 5.53 -3.43
N ARG A 21 2.24 6.30 -4.17
CA ARG A 21 3.37 5.75 -4.89
C ARG A 21 4.38 5.14 -3.91
N ARG A 22 4.62 5.84 -2.80
CA ARG A 22 5.55 5.35 -1.79
C ARG A 22 5.07 4.03 -1.20
N ILE A 23 3.78 3.95 -0.90
CA ILE A 23 3.18 2.73 -0.37
C ILE A 23 3.29 1.60 -1.39
N TYR A 24 3.03 1.90 -2.65
CA TYR A 24 3.13 0.92 -3.73
C TYR A 24 4.53 0.32 -3.79
N LEU A 25 5.56 1.18 -3.80
CA LEU A 25 6.93 0.71 -3.85
C LEU A 25 7.30 -0.12 -2.61
N MET A 26 6.79 0.28 -1.46
CA MET A 26 7.03 -0.45 -0.22
C MET A 26 6.44 -1.85 -0.30
N ILE A 27 5.22 -1.97 -0.79
CA ILE A 27 4.56 -3.27 -0.93
C ILE A 27 5.33 -4.16 -1.89
N LEU A 28 5.77 -3.61 -3.02
CA LEU A 28 6.57 -4.37 -3.97
C LEU A 28 7.85 -4.92 -3.32
N THR A 29 8.49 -4.11 -2.49
CA THR A 29 9.68 -4.54 -1.78
C THR A 29 9.37 -5.68 -0.82
N ILE A 30 8.25 -5.56 -0.12
CA ILE A 30 7.86 -6.58 0.87
C ILE A 30 7.60 -7.92 0.20
N ILE A 31 6.90 -7.93 -0.91
CA ILE A 31 6.57 -9.19 -1.60
C ILE A 31 7.69 -9.65 -2.52
N GLY A 32 8.76 -8.86 -2.65
CA GLY A 32 9.91 -9.26 -3.46
C GLY A 32 9.69 -9.15 -4.96
N ALA A 33 8.71 -8.38 -5.41
CA ALA A 33 8.43 -8.28 -6.83
C ALA A 33 9.47 -7.46 -7.59
N GLY A 34 10.33 -6.77 -6.86
CA GLY A 34 11.37 -5.97 -7.47
C GLY A 34 12.64 -6.71 -7.81
N ARG A 35 12.63 -8.03 -7.66
CA ARG A 35 13.81 -8.85 -7.93
C ARG A 35 14.21 -8.79 -9.39
#